data_a421affe8caf59a5cefe6f574d5bfd98
#
_entry.id   a421affe8caf59a5cefe6f574d5bfd98
#
_cell.length_a   1.000
_cell.length_b   1.000
_cell.length_c   1.000
_cell.angle_alpha   90.00
_cell.angle_beta   90.00
_cell.angle_gamma   90.00
#
_symmetry.space_group_name_H-M   'P 1'
#
loop_
_entity.id
_entity.type
_entity.pdbx_description
1 polymer ?
#
loop_
_entity_poly.entity_id
_entity_poly.type
_entity_poly.pdbx_seq_one_letter_code
_entity_poly.pdbx_strand_id
1 'polypeptide(L)'
;LSAGSINSPQLLQLSGVGPSGLLQSLGIDVVVDLPGVGENLQDHVMAGMSFSVKNDKDVPPQKVTGNKKTDSYVNSAVSYVAFHNIFNDADAFRGKIQARVKAIPDELNVDDSVREGYRAVYDKIANDLFYSNVSPVEILGNVMFGSISLQAALQHPLSRGNIRITSKNPFDYPRINPNYFREDIDLKILREAFKLIREITQQPPLKDHIASENWPGNGVQSNEQWEDWIRNAAGTEYHPSSTCAMLPRNKGGVVN
;
A
#
# COMPACT_ATOMS: atom_id res chain seq x y z
N LEU A 1 -6.73 -21.97 -9.76
CA LEU A 1 -6.61 -21.61 -8.35
C LEU A 1 -6.88 -20.11 -8.20
N SER A 2 -7.81 -19.72 -7.32
CA SER A 2 -8.26 -18.34 -7.15
C SER A 2 -8.58 -18.05 -5.67
N ALA A 3 -7.62 -18.41 -4.78
CA ALA A 3 -7.80 -18.30 -3.33
C ALA A 3 -7.30 -16.94 -2.77
N GLY A 4 -7.05 -15.97 -3.63
CA GLY A 4 -6.51 -14.66 -3.28
C GLY A 4 -5.00 -14.66 -3.04
N SER A 5 -4.43 -13.47 -2.82
CA SER A 5 -2.99 -13.26 -2.74
C SER A 5 -2.31 -13.89 -1.51
N ILE A 6 -3.08 -14.28 -0.49
CA ILE A 6 -2.55 -14.94 0.70
C ILE A 6 -2.66 -16.47 0.56
N ASN A 7 -3.84 -16.97 0.23
CA ASN A 7 -4.07 -18.41 0.24
C ASN A 7 -3.65 -19.10 -1.06
N SER A 8 -3.56 -18.41 -2.21
CA SER A 8 -3.07 -19.03 -3.43
C SER A 8 -1.61 -19.49 -3.30
N PRO A 9 -0.65 -18.65 -2.87
CA PRO A 9 0.72 -19.12 -2.64
C PRO A 9 0.81 -20.14 -1.50
N GLN A 10 -0.02 -20.05 -0.44
CA GLN A 10 -0.07 -21.04 0.61
C GLN A 10 -0.44 -22.42 0.08
N LEU A 11 -1.50 -22.53 -0.72
CA LEU A 11 -1.94 -23.79 -1.32
C LEU A 11 -0.90 -24.35 -2.28
N LEU A 12 -0.27 -23.52 -3.10
CA LEU A 12 0.80 -23.95 -4.00
C LEU A 12 1.99 -24.53 -3.20
N GLN A 13 2.45 -23.82 -2.17
CA GLN A 13 3.57 -24.27 -1.33
C GLN A 13 3.23 -25.57 -0.61
N LEU A 14 2.04 -25.70 -0.03
CA LEU A 14 1.58 -26.93 0.61
C LEU A 14 1.47 -28.12 -0.37
N SER A 15 1.25 -27.84 -1.66
CA SER A 15 1.18 -28.83 -2.74
C SER A 15 2.55 -29.15 -3.36
N GLY A 16 3.65 -28.67 -2.79
CA GLY A 16 4.99 -28.92 -3.30
C GLY A 16 5.40 -28.03 -4.49
N VAL A 17 4.66 -26.92 -4.74
CA VAL A 17 4.96 -25.95 -5.80
C VAL A 17 5.42 -24.64 -5.15
N GLY A 18 6.71 -24.34 -5.21
CA GLY A 18 7.26 -23.16 -4.55
C GLY A 18 8.77 -23.19 -4.41
N PRO A 19 9.35 -22.31 -3.59
CA PRO A 19 10.79 -22.31 -3.35
C PRO A 19 11.27 -23.61 -2.73
N SER A 20 12.12 -24.36 -3.44
CA SER A 20 12.56 -25.70 -3.02
C SER A 20 13.17 -25.73 -1.63
N GLY A 21 14.01 -24.74 -1.28
CA GLY A 21 14.61 -24.65 0.05
C GLY A 21 13.59 -24.50 1.19
N LEU A 22 12.51 -23.74 0.98
CA LEU A 22 11.41 -23.62 1.95
C LEU A 22 10.68 -24.96 2.10
N LEU A 23 10.30 -25.58 0.98
CA LEU A 23 9.53 -26.82 0.98
C LEU A 23 10.30 -27.94 1.67
N GLN A 24 11.57 -28.11 1.33
CA GLN A 24 12.45 -29.13 1.93
C GLN A 24 12.64 -28.91 3.45
N SER A 25 12.79 -27.64 3.88
CA SER A 25 12.93 -27.31 5.30
C SER A 25 11.71 -27.69 6.14
N LEU A 26 10.54 -27.79 5.51
CA LEU A 26 9.28 -28.20 6.14
C LEU A 26 8.93 -29.67 5.90
N GLY A 27 9.79 -30.45 5.21
CA GLY A 27 9.55 -31.86 4.89
C GLY A 27 8.42 -32.04 3.88
N ILE A 28 8.29 -31.10 2.92
CA ILE A 28 7.37 -31.17 1.79
C ILE A 28 8.14 -31.56 0.54
N ASP A 29 7.66 -32.58 -0.17
CA ASP A 29 8.25 -33.02 -1.42
C ASP A 29 8.12 -31.93 -2.50
N VAL A 30 9.22 -31.63 -3.19
CA VAL A 30 9.23 -30.62 -4.25
C VAL A 30 8.68 -31.21 -5.54
N VAL A 31 7.47 -30.78 -5.91
CA VAL A 31 6.84 -31.16 -7.19
C VAL A 31 7.34 -30.23 -8.30
N VAL A 32 7.39 -28.95 -8.04
CA VAL A 32 7.95 -27.92 -8.96
C VAL A 32 8.70 -26.89 -8.13
N ASP A 33 10.01 -26.74 -8.42
CA ASP A 33 10.76 -25.60 -7.89
C ASP A 33 10.35 -24.35 -8.65
N LEU A 34 9.61 -23.46 -7.93
CA LEU A 34 9.07 -22.23 -8.48
C LEU A 34 9.27 -21.09 -7.45
N PRO A 35 10.47 -20.48 -7.43
CA PRO A 35 10.88 -19.51 -6.42
C PRO A 35 9.97 -18.31 -6.26
N GLY A 36 9.25 -17.91 -7.33
CA GLY A 36 8.35 -16.77 -7.32
C GLY A 36 7.04 -16.96 -6.52
N VAL A 37 6.70 -18.21 -6.15
CA VAL A 37 5.47 -18.46 -5.37
C VAL A 37 5.59 -17.82 -3.98
N GLY A 38 4.69 -16.88 -3.72
CA GLY A 38 4.64 -16.12 -2.48
C GLY A 38 5.59 -14.93 -2.42
N GLU A 39 6.41 -14.67 -3.46
CA GLU A 39 7.21 -13.46 -3.58
C GLU A 39 6.41 -12.29 -4.12
N ASN A 40 7.01 -11.10 -4.07
CA ASN A 40 6.45 -9.87 -4.65
C ASN A 40 5.12 -9.43 -4.02
N LEU A 41 4.85 -9.79 -2.76
CA LEU A 41 3.69 -9.25 -2.04
C LEU A 41 3.76 -7.73 -2.04
N GLN A 42 2.73 -7.10 -2.56
CA GLN A 42 2.49 -5.68 -2.44
C GLN A 42 1.09 -5.44 -1.88
N ASP A 43 0.94 -4.32 -1.20
CA ASP A 43 -0.33 -3.90 -0.62
C ASP A 43 -0.36 -2.38 -0.58
N HIS A 44 -1.52 -1.79 -0.70
CA HIS A 44 -1.67 -0.38 -0.45
C HIS A 44 -1.49 -0.12 1.05
N VAL A 45 -0.41 0.55 1.42
CA VAL A 45 -0.19 0.99 2.79
C VAL A 45 -0.80 2.36 2.99
N MET A 46 -1.61 2.51 4.04
CA MET A 46 -2.32 3.73 4.33
C MET A 46 -2.15 4.18 5.78
N ALA A 47 -2.39 5.47 6.01
CA ALA A 47 -2.65 6.03 7.34
C ALA A 47 -3.78 7.08 7.24
N GLY A 48 -4.23 7.61 8.36
CA GLY A 48 -5.35 8.54 8.36
C GLY A 48 -5.19 9.69 9.35
N MET A 49 -5.64 10.87 8.92
CA MET A 49 -5.83 12.06 9.76
C MET A 49 -7.29 12.19 10.17
N SER A 50 -7.55 12.78 11.32
CA SER A 50 -8.91 13.06 11.77
C SER A 50 -9.07 14.49 12.23
N PHE A 51 -10.27 15.04 11.99
CA PHE A 51 -10.60 16.43 12.25
C PHE A 51 -11.96 16.54 12.92
N SER A 52 -12.06 17.36 13.98
CA SER A 52 -13.35 17.74 14.56
C SER A 52 -14.07 18.76 13.69
N VAL A 53 -15.38 18.67 13.64
CA VAL A 53 -16.22 19.66 12.94
C VAL A 53 -16.66 20.78 13.89
N LYS A 54 -16.89 21.98 13.34
CA LYS A 54 -17.38 23.14 14.09
C LYS A 54 -18.85 23.01 14.51
N ASN A 55 -19.62 22.27 13.73
CA ASN A 55 -21.04 22.12 13.92
C ASN A 55 -21.46 20.68 13.62
N ASP A 56 -22.04 19.99 14.59
CA ASP A 56 -22.52 18.61 14.44
C ASP A 56 -23.59 18.45 13.35
N LYS A 57 -24.26 19.55 12.95
CA LYS A 57 -25.21 19.53 11.83
C LYS A 57 -24.54 19.35 10.48
N ASP A 58 -23.24 19.64 10.39
CA ASP A 58 -22.46 19.44 9.17
C ASP A 58 -22.14 17.94 8.95
N VAL A 59 -22.37 17.13 9.98
CA VAL A 59 -22.21 15.68 9.91
C VAL A 59 -23.59 15.03 9.99
N PRO A 60 -24.08 14.43 8.90
CA PRO A 60 -25.39 13.78 8.89
C PRO A 60 -25.48 12.67 9.94
N PRO A 61 -26.64 12.55 10.60
CA PRO A 61 -26.85 11.48 11.56
C PRO A 61 -26.83 10.13 10.86
N GLN A 62 -26.00 9.23 11.31
CA GLN A 62 -25.92 7.85 10.82
C GLN A 62 -27.04 6.99 11.46
N LYS A 63 -28.29 7.38 11.27
CA LYS A 63 -29.46 6.59 11.69
C LYS A 63 -30.20 6.12 10.46
N VAL A 64 -30.38 4.81 10.37
CA VAL A 64 -31.37 4.24 9.45
C VAL A 64 -32.77 4.65 9.94
N THR A 65 -33.38 5.58 9.22
CA THR A 65 -34.67 6.16 9.58
C THR A 65 -35.85 5.49 8.85
N GLY A 66 -35.57 4.61 7.90
CA GLY A 66 -36.53 4.06 6.96
C GLY A 66 -36.91 5.02 5.82
N ASN A 67 -36.35 6.23 5.80
CA ASN A 67 -36.54 7.20 4.74
C ASN A 67 -35.43 7.06 3.69
N LYS A 68 -35.75 6.52 2.50
CA LYS A 68 -34.78 6.27 1.44
C LYS A 68 -33.95 7.49 1.02
N LYS A 69 -34.50 8.72 1.14
CA LYS A 69 -33.76 9.94 0.78
C LYS A 69 -32.67 10.29 1.81
N THR A 70 -32.95 10.11 3.10
CA THR A 70 -31.99 10.42 4.16
C THR A 70 -31.01 9.28 4.41
N ASP A 71 -31.43 8.04 4.14
CA ASP A 71 -30.64 6.85 4.37
C ASP A 71 -29.70 6.51 3.18
N SER A 72 -29.93 7.13 2.02
CA SER A 72 -29.09 6.99 0.81
C SER A 72 -27.94 8.02 0.77
N TYR A 73 -27.43 8.38 1.92
CA TYR A 73 -26.34 9.32 2.04
C TYR A 73 -24.98 8.69 1.72
N VAL A 74 -24.23 9.33 0.83
CA VAL A 74 -22.84 8.97 0.53
C VAL A 74 -21.93 9.83 1.41
N ASN A 75 -21.24 9.21 2.34
CA ASN A 75 -20.37 9.87 3.31
C ASN A 75 -18.88 9.82 2.97
N SER A 76 -18.54 9.36 1.77
CA SER A 76 -17.17 9.18 1.33
C SER A 76 -16.91 9.86 -0.01
N ALA A 77 -15.68 10.30 -0.20
CA ALA A 77 -15.15 10.80 -1.45
C ALA A 77 -13.76 10.22 -1.66
N VAL A 78 -13.40 9.98 -2.92
CA VAL A 78 -12.10 9.46 -3.31
C VAL A 78 -11.47 10.40 -4.33
N SER A 79 -10.17 10.68 -4.17
CA SER A 79 -9.37 11.44 -5.11
C SER A 79 -8.05 10.74 -5.37
N TYR A 80 -7.68 10.61 -6.63
CA TYR A 80 -6.38 10.10 -7.05
C TYR A 80 -5.48 11.28 -7.40
N VAL A 81 -4.34 11.40 -6.71
CA VAL A 81 -3.45 12.55 -6.80
C VAL A 81 -2.22 12.21 -7.62
N ALA A 82 -2.05 12.88 -8.75
CA ALA A 82 -0.91 12.68 -9.62
C ALA A 82 0.41 13.10 -8.94
N PHE A 83 1.51 12.44 -9.31
CA PHE A 83 2.82 12.63 -8.68
C PHE A 83 3.29 14.10 -8.64
N HIS A 84 3.06 14.84 -9.72
CA HIS A 84 3.46 16.26 -9.81
C HIS A 84 2.64 17.20 -8.92
N ASN A 85 1.50 16.75 -8.39
CA ASN A 85 0.69 17.52 -7.44
C ASN A 85 1.09 17.25 -5.98
N ILE A 86 1.92 16.23 -5.73
CA ILE A 86 2.40 15.86 -4.39
C ILE A 86 3.74 16.55 -4.10
N PHE A 87 4.60 16.69 -5.11
CA PHE A 87 5.96 17.20 -4.97
C PHE A 87 6.15 18.52 -5.68
N ASN A 88 6.69 19.53 -4.98
CA ASN A 88 7.06 20.81 -5.57
C ASN A 88 8.17 20.65 -6.62
N ASP A 89 9.10 19.72 -6.43
CA ASP A 89 10.14 19.35 -7.38
C ASP A 89 10.00 17.88 -7.75
N ALA A 90 8.97 17.57 -8.55
CA ALA A 90 8.65 16.23 -8.96
C ALA A 90 9.76 15.57 -9.77
N ASP A 91 10.49 16.33 -10.59
CA ASP A 91 11.55 15.79 -11.45
C ASP A 91 12.78 15.38 -10.65
N ALA A 92 13.20 16.18 -9.68
CA ALA A 92 14.30 15.81 -8.79
C ALA A 92 13.94 14.57 -7.95
N PHE A 93 12.68 14.44 -7.50
CA PHE A 93 12.26 13.28 -6.76
C PHE A 93 12.17 12.02 -7.64
N ARG A 94 11.69 12.13 -8.88
CA ARG A 94 11.73 11.04 -9.88
C ARG A 94 13.15 10.55 -10.12
N GLY A 95 14.13 11.46 -10.24
CA GLY A 95 15.54 11.09 -10.35
C GLY A 95 16.03 10.23 -9.18
N LYS A 96 15.61 10.53 -7.94
CA LYS A 96 15.92 9.69 -6.77
C LYS A 96 15.26 8.32 -6.86
N ILE A 97 14.00 8.23 -7.31
CA ILE A 97 13.31 6.96 -7.52
C ILE A 97 14.06 6.13 -8.57
N GLN A 98 14.39 6.72 -9.72
CA GLN A 98 15.11 6.02 -10.79
C GLN A 98 16.47 5.48 -10.34
N ALA A 99 17.19 6.24 -9.52
CA ALA A 99 18.45 5.77 -8.95
C ALA A 99 18.22 4.62 -7.97
N ARG A 100 17.21 4.70 -7.11
CA ARG A 100 16.93 3.70 -6.09
C ARG A 100 16.44 2.37 -6.68
N VAL A 101 15.50 2.40 -7.61
CA VAL A 101 14.91 1.18 -8.19
C VAL A 101 15.93 0.30 -8.93
N LYS A 102 17.02 0.89 -9.42
CA LYS A 102 18.12 0.14 -10.03
C LYS A 102 18.90 -0.69 -9.00
N ALA A 103 19.03 -0.20 -7.77
CA ALA A 103 19.79 -0.85 -6.71
C ALA A 103 18.97 -1.90 -5.94
N ILE A 104 17.66 -1.69 -5.77
CA ILE A 104 16.80 -2.55 -4.95
C ILE A 104 16.94 -4.04 -5.29
N PRO A 105 16.87 -4.50 -6.57
CA PRO A 105 16.94 -5.92 -6.87
C PRO A 105 18.23 -6.60 -6.39
N ASP A 106 19.35 -5.89 -6.42
CA ASP A 106 20.65 -6.43 -6.03
C ASP A 106 20.81 -6.57 -4.50
N GLU A 107 20.00 -5.84 -3.75
CA GLU A 107 19.97 -5.89 -2.29
C GLU A 107 19.01 -6.96 -1.73
N LEU A 108 18.18 -7.57 -2.61
CA LEU A 108 17.22 -8.58 -2.21
C LEU A 108 17.87 -9.96 -2.10
N ASN A 109 17.60 -10.64 -0.99
CA ASN A 109 17.97 -12.04 -0.84
C ASN A 109 16.86 -12.94 -1.40
N VAL A 110 16.81 -13.04 -2.71
CA VAL A 110 15.83 -13.81 -3.49
C VAL A 110 16.52 -14.58 -4.61
N ASP A 111 15.83 -15.56 -5.18
CA ASP A 111 16.29 -16.30 -6.36
C ASP A 111 16.58 -15.34 -7.55
N ASP A 112 17.53 -15.70 -8.41
CA ASP A 112 17.92 -14.85 -9.53
C ASP A 112 16.77 -14.59 -10.52
N SER A 113 15.92 -15.57 -10.75
CA SER A 113 14.72 -15.38 -11.60
C SER A 113 13.77 -14.35 -11.01
N VAL A 114 13.55 -14.41 -9.70
CA VAL A 114 12.71 -13.43 -8.98
C VAL A 114 13.35 -12.04 -9.02
N ARG A 115 14.67 -11.96 -8.85
CA ARG A 115 15.43 -10.71 -8.97
C ARG A 115 15.27 -10.06 -10.35
N GLU A 116 15.33 -10.85 -11.43
CA GLU A 116 15.08 -10.36 -12.79
C GLU A 116 13.64 -9.86 -12.98
N GLY A 117 12.67 -10.48 -12.33
CA GLY A 117 11.29 -9.98 -12.27
C GLY A 117 11.18 -8.63 -11.59
N TYR A 118 11.84 -8.47 -10.45
CA TYR A 118 11.89 -7.17 -9.74
C TYR A 118 12.52 -6.08 -10.62
N ARG A 119 13.63 -6.37 -11.33
CA ARG A 119 14.22 -5.41 -12.26
C ARG A 119 13.24 -4.94 -13.32
N ALA A 120 12.52 -5.88 -13.95
CA ALA A 120 11.54 -5.55 -14.99
C ALA A 120 10.38 -4.71 -14.44
N VAL A 121 9.87 -5.03 -13.25
CA VAL A 121 8.77 -4.30 -12.61
C VAL A 121 9.20 -2.90 -12.18
N TYR A 122 10.35 -2.78 -11.53
CA TYR A 122 10.85 -1.48 -11.06
C TYR A 122 11.26 -0.56 -12.21
N ASP A 123 11.81 -1.11 -13.30
CA ASP A 123 12.09 -0.33 -14.50
C ASP A 123 10.81 0.30 -15.06
N LYS A 124 9.72 -0.48 -15.12
CA LYS A 124 8.41 0.00 -15.55
C LYS A 124 7.84 1.07 -14.62
N ILE A 125 7.94 0.87 -13.30
CA ILE A 125 7.48 1.84 -12.32
C ILE A 125 8.25 3.16 -12.47
N ALA A 126 9.57 3.10 -12.54
CA ALA A 126 10.42 4.28 -12.56
C ALA A 126 10.33 5.09 -13.86
N ASN A 127 10.20 4.41 -15.00
CA ASN A 127 10.28 5.06 -16.30
C ASN A 127 8.92 5.40 -16.90
N ASP A 128 7.86 4.68 -16.53
CA ASP A 128 6.54 4.90 -17.11
C ASP A 128 5.54 5.43 -16.07
N LEU A 129 5.41 4.74 -14.93
CA LEU A 129 4.31 4.98 -14.01
C LEU A 129 4.38 6.37 -13.39
N PHE A 130 5.54 6.76 -12.84
CA PHE A 130 5.71 8.07 -12.19
C PHE A 130 5.86 9.24 -13.18
N TYR A 131 5.97 8.97 -14.48
CA TYR A 131 5.92 9.98 -15.54
C TYR A 131 4.53 10.13 -16.16
N SER A 132 3.63 9.20 -15.92
CA SER A 132 2.25 9.24 -16.40
C SER A 132 1.36 10.04 -15.46
N ASN A 133 0.08 10.19 -15.83
CA ASN A 133 -0.95 10.73 -14.95
C ASN A 133 -1.50 9.67 -13.96
N VAL A 134 -0.88 8.49 -13.87
CA VAL A 134 -1.24 7.48 -12.88
C VAL A 134 -0.89 8.02 -11.49
N SER A 135 -1.85 7.92 -10.60
CA SER A 135 -1.70 8.44 -9.24
C SER A 135 -0.90 7.48 -8.36
N PRO A 136 0.17 7.94 -7.70
CA PRO A 136 0.83 7.16 -6.67
C PRO A 136 0.08 7.13 -5.35
N VAL A 137 -0.88 8.04 -5.13
CA VAL A 137 -1.61 8.19 -3.87
C VAL A 137 -3.09 8.36 -4.12
N GLU A 138 -3.88 7.59 -3.38
CA GLU A 138 -5.31 7.77 -3.22
C GLU A 138 -5.57 8.53 -1.92
N ILE A 139 -6.43 9.53 -1.97
CA ILE A 139 -6.96 10.23 -0.79
C ILE A 139 -8.42 9.85 -0.63
N LEU A 140 -8.74 9.21 0.50
CA LEU A 140 -10.10 8.85 0.87
C LEU A 140 -10.60 9.80 1.96
N GLY A 141 -11.74 10.44 1.69
CA GLY A 141 -12.44 11.29 2.64
C GLY A 141 -13.68 10.60 3.17
N ASN A 142 -13.87 10.60 4.48
CA ASN A 142 -15.08 10.09 5.12
C ASN A 142 -15.58 11.07 6.18
N VAL A 143 -16.90 11.19 6.27
CA VAL A 143 -17.58 11.96 7.31
C VAL A 143 -18.36 10.99 8.19
N MET A 144 -17.90 10.75 9.41
CA MET A 144 -18.49 9.76 10.32
C MET A 144 -18.40 10.22 11.78
N PHE A 145 -19.42 9.92 12.57
CA PHE A 145 -19.41 10.08 14.03
C PHE A 145 -18.96 11.47 14.53
N GLY A 146 -19.39 12.55 13.86
CA GLY A 146 -19.03 13.91 14.26
C GLY A 146 -17.61 14.33 13.87
N SER A 147 -16.96 13.59 12.98
CA SER A 147 -15.60 13.90 12.51
C SER A 147 -15.45 13.75 10.99
N ILE A 148 -14.45 14.43 10.47
CA ILE A 148 -13.94 14.22 9.12
C ILE A 148 -12.68 13.39 9.22
N SER A 149 -12.60 12.31 8.47
CA SER A 149 -11.40 11.49 8.31
C SER A 149 -10.86 11.63 6.89
N LEU A 150 -9.58 11.93 6.75
CA LEU A 150 -8.87 11.96 5.48
C LEU A 150 -7.70 10.98 5.55
N GLN A 151 -7.69 10.00 4.66
CA GLN A 151 -6.69 8.95 4.61
C GLN A 151 -5.87 9.11 3.34
N ALA A 152 -4.58 8.77 3.38
CA ALA A 152 -3.75 8.62 2.20
C ALA A 152 -3.29 7.17 2.09
N ALA A 153 -3.48 6.58 0.92
CA ALA A 153 -3.07 5.23 0.59
C ALA A 153 -2.09 5.23 -0.59
N LEU A 154 -0.95 4.57 -0.41
CA LEU A 154 0.08 4.45 -1.44
C LEU A 154 -0.30 3.34 -2.42
N GLN A 155 -0.58 3.72 -3.67
CA GLN A 155 -1.10 2.81 -4.69
C GLN A 155 -0.01 1.95 -5.35
N HIS A 156 1.22 2.46 -5.44
CA HIS A 156 2.33 1.81 -6.12
C HIS A 156 3.59 1.80 -5.24
N PRO A 157 3.58 1.04 -4.13
CA PRO A 157 4.75 0.96 -3.25
C PRO A 157 5.96 0.35 -3.97
N LEU A 158 7.15 0.80 -3.63
CA LEU A 158 8.40 0.13 -4.02
C LEU A 158 8.74 -1.02 -3.06
N SER A 159 8.33 -0.93 -1.81
CA SER A 159 8.50 -2.01 -0.84
C SER A 159 7.76 -3.25 -1.29
N ARG A 160 8.41 -4.40 -1.15
CA ARG A 160 7.85 -5.72 -1.49
C ARG A 160 8.07 -6.69 -0.36
N GLY A 161 7.11 -7.55 -0.18
CA GLY A 161 7.11 -8.58 0.83
C GLY A 161 6.94 -9.98 0.29
N ASN A 162 6.57 -10.90 1.18
CA ASN A 162 6.34 -12.29 0.81
C ASN A 162 5.31 -13.00 1.71
N ILE A 163 4.81 -14.12 1.19
CA ILE A 163 3.97 -15.09 1.89
C ILE A 163 4.73 -16.41 1.96
N ARG A 164 4.88 -16.97 3.15
CA ARG A 164 5.57 -18.23 3.40
C ARG A 164 4.76 -19.10 4.34
N ILE A 165 4.56 -20.36 3.99
CA ILE A 165 4.05 -21.35 4.95
C ILE A 165 5.05 -21.56 6.07
N THR A 166 4.55 -21.88 7.28
CA THR A 166 5.36 -22.10 8.48
C THR A 166 5.37 -23.56 8.90
N SER A 167 4.49 -24.36 8.34
CA SER A 167 4.37 -25.82 8.55
C SER A 167 3.69 -26.46 7.34
N LYS A 168 3.60 -27.78 7.34
CA LYS A 168 2.82 -28.56 6.36
C LYS A 168 1.34 -28.74 6.74
N ASN A 169 0.92 -28.21 7.89
CA ASN A 169 -0.47 -28.24 8.30
C ASN A 169 -1.25 -27.11 7.58
N PRO A 170 -2.28 -27.43 6.78
CA PRO A 170 -3.02 -26.43 6.01
C PRO A 170 -3.84 -25.45 6.87
N PHE A 171 -4.04 -25.76 8.15
CA PHE A 171 -4.76 -24.88 9.09
C PHE A 171 -3.86 -23.88 9.80
N ASP A 172 -2.54 -24.00 9.65
CA ASP A 172 -1.63 -23.01 10.19
C ASP A 172 -1.58 -21.78 9.27
N TYR A 173 -1.68 -20.60 9.86
CA TYR A 173 -1.56 -19.35 9.08
C TYR A 173 -0.16 -19.21 8.49
N PRO A 174 -0.05 -18.82 7.21
CA PRO A 174 1.24 -18.49 6.64
C PRO A 174 1.80 -17.22 7.30
N ARG A 175 3.11 -17.11 7.29
CA ARG A 175 3.75 -15.84 7.63
C ARG A 175 3.50 -14.83 6.50
N ILE A 176 2.83 -13.74 6.81
CA ILE A 176 2.57 -12.61 5.94
C ILE A 176 3.57 -11.52 6.31
N ASN A 177 4.47 -11.20 5.41
CA ASN A 177 5.41 -10.09 5.60
C ASN A 177 5.24 -9.09 4.47
N PRO A 178 4.47 -8.00 4.66
CA PRO A 178 4.31 -6.97 3.64
C PRO A 178 5.56 -6.11 3.47
N ASN A 179 6.44 -6.08 4.46
CA ASN A 179 7.70 -5.36 4.45
C ASN A 179 7.53 -3.84 4.22
N TYR A 180 6.46 -3.25 4.78
CA TYR A 180 6.14 -1.83 4.63
C TYR A 180 7.33 -0.94 4.98
N PHE A 181 7.52 0.12 4.20
CA PHE A 181 8.56 1.13 4.38
C PHE A 181 9.99 0.59 4.43
N ARG A 182 10.25 -0.60 3.86
CA ARG A 182 11.62 -1.01 3.57
C ARG A 182 12.30 0.01 2.66
N GLU A 183 11.56 0.52 1.69
CA GLU A 183 12.00 1.59 0.81
C GLU A 183 11.49 2.94 1.34
N ASP A 184 12.41 3.78 1.78
CA ASP A 184 12.10 5.11 2.33
C ASP A 184 11.34 6.02 1.37
N ILE A 185 11.39 5.74 0.08
CA ILE A 185 10.63 6.47 -0.94
C ILE A 185 9.13 6.36 -0.68
N ASP A 186 8.63 5.18 -0.30
CA ASP A 186 7.24 4.94 0.01
C ASP A 186 6.77 5.85 1.16
N LEU A 187 7.58 5.93 2.20
CA LEU A 187 7.33 6.78 3.36
C LEU A 187 7.33 8.27 2.99
N LYS A 188 8.27 8.69 2.14
CA LYS A 188 8.39 10.08 1.69
C LYS A 188 7.21 10.49 0.82
N ILE A 189 6.69 9.59 -0.03
CA ILE A 189 5.49 9.87 -0.83
C ILE A 189 4.29 10.08 0.10
N LEU A 190 4.06 9.19 1.06
CA LEU A 190 2.98 9.35 2.04
C LEU A 190 3.13 10.61 2.88
N ARG A 191 4.34 10.96 3.31
CA ARG A 191 4.60 12.18 4.06
C ARG A 191 4.14 13.43 3.28
N GLU A 192 4.51 13.55 2.03
CA GLU A 192 4.09 14.71 1.23
C GLU A 192 2.58 14.67 0.95
N ALA A 193 1.99 13.49 0.77
CA ALA A 193 0.54 13.35 0.65
C ALA A 193 -0.20 13.83 1.92
N PHE A 194 0.31 13.54 3.12
CA PHE A 194 -0.30 14.03 4.38
C PHE A 194 -0.12 15.55 4.57
N LYS A 195 1.00 16.12 4.14
CA LYS A 195 1.13 17.58 4.11
C LYS A 195 0.12 18.22 3.17
N LEU A 196 -0.08 17.64 1.98
CA LEU A 196 -1.11 18.07 1.04
C LEU A 196 -2.52 17.96 1.63
N ILE A 197 -2.84 16.87 2.33
CA ILE A 197 -4.12 16.74 3.04
C ILE A 197 -4.29 17.89 4.04
N ARG A 198 -3.27 18.20 4.84
CA ARG A 198 -3.33 19.32 5.79
C ARG A 198 -3.55 20.65 5.08
N GLU A 199 -2.92 20.89 3.94
CA GLU A 199 -3.12 22.08 3.12
C GLU A 199 -4.56 22.16 2.58
N ILE A 200 -5.10 21.06 2.07
CA ILE A 200 -6.48 20.96 1.59
C ILE A 200 -7.48 21.33 2.71
N THR A 201 -7.23 20.87 3.93
CA THR A 201 -8.12 21.20 5.07
C THR A 201 -8.10 22.67 5.46
N GLN A 202 -7.09 23.41 5.05
CA GLN A 202 -7.02 24.87 5.26
C GLN A 202 -7.68 25.68 4.14
N GLN A 203 -8.25 25.03 3.11
CA GLN A 203 -8.94 25.69 2.01
C GLN A 203 -10.46 25.60 2.15
N PRO A 204 -11.22 26.64 1.75
CA PRO A 204 -12.66 26.53 1.60
C PRO A 204 -13.05 25.43 0.58
N PRO A 205 -14.16 24.72 0.78
CA PRO A 205 -15.10 24.83 1.91
C PRO A 205 -14.69 24.06 3.17
N LEU A 206 -13.71 23.16 3.14
CA LEU A 206 -13.35 22.29 4.28
C LEU A 206 -12.96 23.11 5.53
N LYS A 207 -12.17 24.16 5.36
CA LYS A 207 -11.76 25.06 6.44
C LYS A 207 -12.94 25.63 7.22
N ASP A 208 -14.06 25.87 6.54
CA ASP A 208 -15.23 26.49 7.15
C ASP A 208 -15.95 25.53 8.13
N HIS A 209 -15.79 24.24 7.91
CA HIS A 209 -16.39 23.15 8.69
C HIS A 209 -15.47 22.55 9.75
N ILE A 210 -14.14 22.60 9.57
CA ILE A 210 -13.16 22.01 10.47
C ILE A 210 -12.89 22.92 11.67
N ALA A 211 -13.02 22.37 12.89
CA ALA A 211 -12.69 23.05 14.13
C ALA A 211 -11.22 22.86 14.51
N SER A 212 -10.72 21.62 14.45
CA SER A 212 -9.36 21.27 14.85
C SER A 212 -8.89 19.99 14.15
N GLU A 213 -7.58 19.85 13.97
CA GLU A 213 -6.94 18.58 13.66
C GLU A 213 -6.74 17.79 14.97
N ASN A 214 -7.35 16.60 15.07
CA ASN A 214 -7.28 15.75 16.26
C ASN A 214 -6.12 14.75 16.17
N TRP A 215 -5.84 14.24 14.97
CA TRP A 215 -4.82 13.25 14.70
C TRP A 215 -4.19 13.46 13.32
N PRO A 216 -2.85 13.54 13.23
CA PRO A 216 -1.86 13.43 14.31
C PRO A 216 -1.84 14.64 15.26
N GLY A 217 -2.49 15.75 14.93
CA GLY A 217 -2.49 17.00 15.68
C GLY A 217 -1.36 17.94 15.26
N ASN A 218 -1.50 19.20 15.64
CA ASN A 218 -0.62 20.30 15.22
C ASN A 218 0.84 20.18 15.72
N GLY A 219 1.15 19.21 16.58
CA GLY A 219 2.52 18.96 17.05
C GLY A 219 3.43 18.29 16.01
N VAL A 220 2.85 17.66 15.00
CA VAL A 220 3.60 17.00 13.91
C VAL A 220 3.84 18.01 12.81
N GLN A 221 5.10 18.52 12.69
CA GLN A 221 5.48 19.57 11.76
C GLN A 221 6.71 19.22 10.91
N SER A 222 7.78 18.68 11.51
CA SER A 222 9.00 18.34 10.78
C SER A 222 8.83 17.08 9.94
N ASN A 223 9.70 16.89 8.94
CA ASN A 223 9.70 15.69 8.12
C ASN A 223 9.85 14.43 8.96
N GLU A 224 10.75 14.46 9.95
CA GLU A 224 11.02 13.37 10.86
C GLU A 224 9.79 13.03 11.70
N GLN A 225 9.10 14.04 12.24
CA GLN A 225 7.89 13.84 13.01
C GLN A 225 6.75 13.23 12.17
N TRP A 226 6.61 13.65 10.89
CA TRP A 226 5.67 13.05 9.96
C TRP A 226 6.02 11.59 9.67
N GLU A 227 7.28 11.29 9.39
CA GLU A 227 7.74 9.95 9.09
C GLU A 227 7.57 9.01 10.28
N ASP A 228 7.90 9.47 11.49
CA ASP A 228 7.70 8.70 12.73
C ASP A 228 6.21 8.43 12.99
N TRP A 229 5.37 9.44 12.80
CA TRP A 229 3.93 9.26 12.94
C TRP A 229 3.39 8.26 11.92
N ILE A 230 3.76 8.38 10.65
CA ILE A 230 3.30 7.47 9.58
C ILE A 230 3.72 6.02 9.92
N ARG A 231 4.95 5.79 10.33
CA ARG A 231 5.43 4.43 10.71
C ARG A 231 4.60 3.80 11.82
N ASN A 232 4.11 4.60 12.75
CA ASN A 232 3.31 4.11 13.88
C ASN A 232 1.80 4.02 13.58
N ALA A 233 1.30 4.80 12.63
CA ALA A 233 -0.12 4.89 12.32
C ALA A 233 -0.53 4.07 11.07
N ALA A 234 0.45 3.69 10.25
CA ALA A 234 0.16 3.02 8.98
C ALA A 234 -0.24 1.56 9.15
N GLY A 235 -1.11 1.13 8.26
CA GLY A 235 -1.60 -0.24 8.15
C GLY A 235 -1.97 -0.62 6.73
N THR A 236 -2.52 -1.80 6.61
CA THR A 236 -3.02 -2.32 5.32
C THR A 236 -4.31 -1.60 4.91
N GLU A 237 -4.48 -1.36 3.63
CA GLU A 237 -5.76 -0.99 3.03
C GLU A 237 -6.57 -2.24 2.58
N TYR A 238 -6.09 -3.43 2.94
CA TYR A 238 -6.69 -4.71 2.57
C TYR A 238 -6.68 -5.00 1.06
N HIS A 239 -5.64 -4.54 0.36
CA HIS A 239 -5.44 -4.73 -1.07
C HIS A 239 -4.20 -5.58 -1.42
N PRO A 240 -3.88 -6.67 -0.67
CA PRO A 240 -2.68 -7.46 -0.94
C PRO A 240 -2.77 -8.14 -2.31
N SER A 241 -1.67 -8.10 -3.06
CA SER A 241 -1.61 -8.65 -4.42
C SER A 241 -0.22 -9.17 -4.80
N SER A 242 -0.12 -9.73 -6.01
CA SER A 242 1.13 -10.02 -6.75
C SER A 242 1.97 -11.21 -6.25
N THR A 243 1.49 -12.00 -5.31
CA THR A 243 2.21 -13.16 -4.74
C THR A 243 2.26 -14.40 -5.63
N CYS A 244 1.51 -14.39 -6.73
CA CYS A 244 1.59 -15.35 -7.84
C CYS A 244 1.74 -14.53 -9.13
N ALA A 245 2.89 -13.90 -9.31
CA ALA A 245 3.10 -12.91 -10.35
C ALA A 245 2.89 -13.48 -11.77
N MET A 246 2.18 -12.73 -12.62
CA MET A 246 2.00 -13.03 -14.05
C MET A 246 3.21 -12.47 -14.81
N LEU A 247 4.25 -13.28 -14.89
CA LEU A 247 5.53 -12.97 -15.54
C LEU A 247 6.07 -14.25 -16.22
N PRO A 248 7.01 -14.13 -17.16
CA PRO A 248 7.76 -15.28 -17.65
C PRO A 248 8.47 -16.02 -16.52
N ARG A 249 8.58 -17.35 -16.60
CA ARG A 249 9.20 -18.18 -15.56
C ARG A 249 10.63 -17.74 -15.20
N ASN A 250 11.42 -17.34 -16.19
CA ASN A 250 12.78 -16.82 -15.98
C ASN A 250 12.82 -15.43 -15.32
N LYS A 251 11.67 -14.84 -15.05
CA LYS A 251 11.47 -13.62 -14.28
C LYS A 251 10.65 -13.88 -13.01
N GLY A 252 10.73 -15.08 -12.47
CA GLY A 252 10.01 -15.43 -11.24
C GLY A 252 8.49 -15.52 -11.41
N GLY A 253 7.98 -15.63 -12.64
CA GLY A 253 6.55 -15.79 -12.90
C GLY A 253 6.01 -17.11 -12.36
N VAL A 254 4.79 -17.05 -11.82
CA VAL A 254 4.03 -18.21 -11.31
C VAL A 254 2.95 -18.63 -12.29
N VAL A 255 2.38 -17.67 -12.99
CA VAL A 255 1.35 -17.84 -14.03
C VAL A 255 1.72 -17.01 -15.27
N ASN A 256 1.19 -17.44 -16.44
CA ASN A 256 1.37 -16.73 -17.72
C ASN A 256 0.19 -15.82 -17.99
#